data_cc3f115c8e2979a2e9ddde4e7848a92f
#
_entry.id   cc3f115c8e2979a2e9ddde4e7848a92f
#
_cell.length_a   1.000
_cell.length_b   1.000
_cell.length_c   1.000
_cell.angle_alpha   90.00
_cell.angle_beta   90.00
_cell.angle_gamma   90.00
#
_symmetry.space_group_name_H-M   'P 1'
#
loop_
_entity.id
_entity.type
_entity.pdbx_description
1 polymer ?
#
loop_
_entity_poly.entity_id
_entity_poly.type
_entity_poly.pdbx_seq_one_letter_code
_entity_poly.pdbx_strand_id
1 'polypeptide(L)'
;MSTDNWVSIVGSVAGFCTTFAFVPQVLKIWKQGGRDLSYGMLSLYLVGVLLWLLYGILLHALAVIIANVATAILITIATGLKMWTAKRDLEREIAEQTVLKITVRS
;
A
#
# COMPACT_ATOMS: atom_id res chain seq x y z
N MET A 1 17.65 18.49 26.29
CA MET A 1 17.45 18.04 24.91
C MET A 1 17.18 19.24 24.02
N SER A 2 17.78 19.28 22.89
CA SER A 2 17.51 20.33 21.91
C SER A 2 16.13 20.12 21.30
N THR A 3 15.56 21.17 20.72
CA THR A 3 14.29 21.11 20.02
C THR A 3 14.32 20.06 18.90
N ASP A 4 15.45 19.93 18.22
CA ASP A 4 15.66 18.97 17.13
C ASP A 4 15.51 17.52 17.60
N ASN A 5 15.97 17.20 18.81
CA ASN A 5 15.83 15.87 19.37
C ASN A 5 14.36 15.52 19.65
N TRP A 6 13.58 16.46 20.17
CA TRP A 6 12.15 16.28 20.37
C TRP A 6 11.41 16.06 19.06
N VAL A 7 11.74 16.85 18.06
CA VAL A 7 11.13 16.73 16.73
C VAL A 7 11.46 15.35 16.14
N SER A 8 12.70 14.90 16.25
CA SER A 8 13.10 13.56 15.78
C SER A 8 12.35 12.45 16.51
N ILE A 9 12.18 12.56 17.82
CA ILE A 9 11.46 11.56 18.61
C ILE A 9 9.99 11.51 18.18
N VAL A 10 9.34 12.66 18.06
CA VAL A 10 7.94 12.73 17.63
C VAL A 10 7.78 12.15 16.23
N GLY A 11 8.66 12.52 15.30
CA GLY A 11 8.62 12.00 13.94
C GLY A 11 8.84 10.49 13.87
N SER A 12 9.76 9.97 14.69
CA SER A 12 10.01 8.52 14.75
C SER A 12 8.80 7.77 15.30
N VAL A 13 8.21 8.25 16.38
CA VAL A 13 7.02 7.62 16.96
C VAL A 13 5.85 7.66 15.98
N ALA A 14 5.63 8.82 15.36
CA ALA A 14 4.56 8.98 14.37
C ALA A 14 4.76 8.04 13.17
N GLY A 15 5.99 7.96 12.66
CA GLY A 15 6.32 7.06 11.54
C GLY A 15 6.11 5.60 11.89
N PHE A 16 6.50 5.19 13.08
CA PHE A 16 6.24 3.83 13.57
C PHE A 16 4.77 3.54 13.65
N CYS A 17 3.98 4.46 14.23
CA CYS A 17 2.53 4.26 14.37
C CYS A 17 1.86 4.10 13.03
N THR A 18 2.16 4.97 12.07
CA THR A 18 1.55 4.90 10.74
C THR A 18 1.98 3.65 9.97
N THR A 19 3.25 3.28 10.06
CA THR A 19 3.76 2.07 9.41
C THR A 19 3.11 0.82 9.97
N PHE A 20 3.04 0.69 11.29
CA PHE A 20 2.40 -0.44 11.95
C PHE A 20 0.91 -0.50 11.65
N ALA A 21 0.26 0.66 11.55
CA ALA A 21 -1.16 0.71 11.20
C ALA A 21 -1.41 0.18 9.78
N PHE A 22 -0.45 0.34 8.88
CA PHE A 22 -0.58 -0.14 7.51
C PHE A 22 -0.37 -1.67 7.40
N VAL A 23 0.41 -2.26 8.29
CA VAL A 23 0.71 -3.70 8.26
C VAL A 23 -0.56 -4.57 8.33
N PRO A 24 -1.51 -4.34 9.26
CA PRO A 24 -2.76 -5.11 9.27
C PRO A 24 -3.54 -4.98 7.97
N GLN A 25 -3.51 -3.83 7.33
CA GLN A 25 -4.17 -3.62 6.04
C GLN A 25 -3.55 -4.48 4.95
N VAL A 26 -2.23 -4.57 4.90
CA VAL A 26 -1.53 -5.44 3.93
C VAL A 26 -1.88 -6.90 4.17
N LEU A 27 -1.91 -7.33 5.44
CA LEU A 27 -2.29 -8.70 5.79
C LEU A 27 -3.73 -9.01 5.39
N LYS A 28 -4.63 -8.04 5.57
CA LYS A 28 -6.02 -8.18 5.16
C LYS A 28 -6.14 -8.33 3.65
N ILE A 29 -5.39 -7.53 2.89
CA ILE A 29 -5.34 -7.61 1.43
C ILE A 29 -4.82 -8.99 1.00
N TRP A 30 -3.79 -9.49 1.66
CA TRP A 30 -3.25 -10.81 1.38
C TRP A 30 -4.31 -11.91 1.53
N LYS A 31 -5.11 -11.84 2.60
CA LYS A 31 -6.12 -12.87 2.90
C LYS A 31 -7.39 -12.71 2.06
N GLN A 32 -7.85 -11.48 1.86
CA GLN A 32 -9.16 -11.18 1.25
C GLN A 32 -9.05 -10.59 -0.15
N GLY A 33 -7.85 -10.25 -0.59
CA GLY A 33 -7.62 -9.55 -1.86
C GLY A 33 -7.73 -8.04 -1.71
N GLY A 34 -7.31 -7.33 -2.74
CA GLY A 34 -7.27 -5.87 -2.74
C GLY A 34 -8.48 -5.20 -3.41
N ARG A 35 -9.63 -5.85 -3.38
CA ARG A 35 -10.84 -5.38 -4.11
C ARG A 35 -11.33 -4.02 -3.65
N ASP A 36 -11.19 -3.74 -2.34
CA ASP A 36 -11.69 -2.50 -1.75
C ASP A 36 -10.75 -1.31 -1.97
N LEU A 37 -9.56 -1.55 -2.47
CA LEU A 37 -8.58 -0.50 -2.73
C LEU A 37 -8.76 0.06 -4.13
N SER A 38 -8.66 1.38 -4.28
CA SER A 38 -8.66 2.00 -5.59
C SER A 38 -7.24 2.29 -6.05
N TYR A 39 -7.01 2.16 -7.35
CA TYR A 39 -5.72 2.55 -7.93
C TYR A 39 -5.46 4.04 -7.77
N GLY A 40 -6.51 4.86 -7.85
CA GLY A 40 -6.39 6.30 -7.62
C GLY A 40 -5.87 6.62 -6.23
N MET A 41 -6.43 5.98 -5.21
CA MET A 41 -5.99 6.15 -3.83
C MET A 41 -4.53 5.71 -3.64
N LEU A 42 -4.19 4.53 -4.17
CA LEU A 42 -2.83 3.99 -4.07
C LEU A 42 -1.82 4.88 -4.78
N SER A 43 -2.16 5.39 -5.96
CA SER A 43 -1.30 6.30 -6.73
C SER A 43 -1.08 7.61 -5.99
N LEU A 44 -2.16 8.21 -5.48
CA LEU A 44 -2.07 9.45 -4.72
C LEU A 44 -1.24 9.27 -3.45
N TYR A 45 -1.45 8.17 -2.75
CA TYR A 45 -0.69 7.86 -1.54
C TYR A 45 0.80 7.69 -1.86
N LEU A 46 1.12 6.98 -2.94
CA LEU A 46 2.51 6.78 -3.37
C LEU A 46 3.17 8.12 -3.72
N VAL A 47 2.48 8.99 -4.44
CA VAL A 47 2.99 10.34 -4.77
C VAL A 47 3.30 11.11 -3.48
N GLY A 48 2.38 11.07 -2.50
CA GLY A 48 2.59 11.71 -1.21
C GLY A 48 3.82 11.18 -0.48
N VAL A 49 3.97 9.86 -0.47
CA VAL A 49 5.13 9.21 0.19
C VAL A 49 6.44 9.62 -0.48
N LEU A 50 6.47 9.67 -1.81
CA LEU A 50 7.67 10.07 -2.54
C LEU A 50 8.02 11.54 -2.28
N LEU A 51 7.02 12.42 -2.19
CA LEU A 51 7.25 13.82 -1.84
C LEU A 51 7.78 13.96 -0.41
N TRP A 52 7.24 13.20 0.53
CA TRP A 52 7.75 13.18 1.90
C TRP A 52 9.16 12.63 1.99
N LEU A 53 9.47 11.62 1.19
CA LEU A 53 10.81 11.07 1.11
C LEU A 53 11.81 12.13 0.61
N LEU A 54 11.45 12.85 -0.44
CA LEU A 54 12.26 13.94 -0.95
C LEU A 54 12.48 15.02 0.12
N TYR A 55 11.41 15.42 0.80
CA TYR A 55 11.48 16.38 1.89
C TYR A 55 12.42 15.90 2.99
N GLY A 56 12.32 14.64 3.38
CA GLY A 56 13.19 14.04 4.40
C GLY A 56 14.66 14.04 3.98
N ILE A 57 14.93 13.72 2.73
CA ILE A 57 16.31 13.72 2.20
C ILE A 57 16.89 15.13 2.21
N LEU A 58 16.11 16.12 1.77
CA LEU A 58 16.56 17.52 1.73
C LEU A 58 16.86 18.08 3.12
N LEU A 59 16.12 17.63 4.14
CA LEU A 59 16.31 18.10 5.52
C LEU A 59 17.18 17.16 6.36
N HIS A 60 17.70 16.10 5.78
CA HIS A 60 18.48 15.08 6.49
C HIS A 60 17.70 14.49 7.68
N ALA A 61 16.39 14.36 7.54
CA ALA A 61 15.51 13.83 8.58
C ALA A 61 15.40 12.31 8.46
N LEU A 62 16.30 11.60 9.11
CA LEU A 62 16.41 10.14 9.00
C LEU A 62 15.09 9.42 9.35
N ALA A 63 14.38 9.87 10.39
CA ALA A 63 13.12 9.27 10.79
C ALA A 63 12.08 9.33 9.67
N VAL A 64 11.99 10.47 8.98
CA VAL A 64 11.08 10.66 7.86
C VAL A 64 11.48 9.76 6.69
N ILE A 65 12.75 9.66 6.40
CA ILE A 65 13.26 8.82 5.31
C ILE A 65 12.90 7.35 5.56
N ILE A 66 13.22 6.83 6.74
CA ILE A 66 12.96 5.43 7.09
C ILE A 66 11.46 5.12 7.04
N ALA A 67 10.64 5.98 7.64
CA ALA A 67 9.19 5.77 7.67
C ALA A 67 8.60 5.74 6.25
N ASN A 68 9.04 6.64 5.38
CA ASN A 68 8.49 6.72 4.04
C ASN A 68 9.02 5.61 3.13
N VAL A 69 10.26 5.18 3.29
CA VAL A 69 10.77 4.00 2.57
C VAL A 69 9.96 2.75 2.95
N ALA A 70 9.74 2.54 4.24
CA ALA A 70 8.95 1.39 4.72
C ALA A 70 7.52 1.45 4.16
N THR A 71 6.89 2.62 4.19
CA THR A 71 5.55 2.81 3.67
C THR A 71 5.50 2.59 2.15
N ALA A 72 6.49 3.07 1.41
CA ALA A 72 6.57 2.86 -0.03
C ALA A 72 6.64 1.36 -0.37
N ILE A 73 7.41 0.59 0.39
CA ILE A 73 7.50 -0.85 0.23
C ILE A 73 6.12 -1.50 0.46
N LEU A 74 5.43 -1.11 1.55
CA LEU A 74 4.11 -1.64 1.88
C LEU A 74 3.08 -1.28 0.81
N ILE A 75 3.10 -0.07 0.28
CA ILE A 75 2.19 0.36 -0.79
C ILE A 75 2.46 -0.45 -2.06
N THR A 76 3.73 -0.68 -2.38
CA THR A 76 4.10 -1.47 -3.55
C THR A 76 3.58 -2.90 -3.43
N ILE A 77 3.72 -3.51 -2.25
CA ILE A 77 3.18 -4.84 -1.98
C ILE A 77 1.64 -4.82 -2.12
N ALA A 78 0.97 -3.84 -1.51
CA ALA A 78 -0.48 -3.71 -1.58
C ALA A 78 -0.96 -3.56 -3.02
N THR A 79 -0.28 -2.73 -3.82
CA THR A 79 -0.62 -2.54 -5.23
C THR A 79 -0.45 -3.82 -6.02
N GLY A 80 0.67 -4.52 -5.81
CA GLY A 80 0.92 -5.81 -6.46
C GLY A 80 -0.13 -6.85 -6.12
N LEU A 81 -0.53 -6.93 -4.84
CA LEU A 81 -1.58 -7.85 -4.40
C LEU A 81 -2.94 -7.48 -5.02
N LYS A 82 -3.24 -6.19 -5.13
CA LYS A 82 -4.47 -5.73 -5.77
C LYS A 82 -4.49 -6.13 -7.25
N MET A 83 -3.41 -5.92 -7.96
CA MET A 83 -3.29 -6.28 -9.38
C MET A 83 -3.44 -7.79 -9.56
N TRP A 84 -2.78 -8.58 -8.72
CA TRP A 84 -2.87 -10.03 -8.78
C TRP A 84 -4.30 -10.52 -8.49
N THR A 85 -4.96 -9.95 -7.48
CA THR A 85 -6.34 -10.28 -7.14
C THR A 85 -7.29 -9.92 -8.29
N ALA A 86 -7.12 -8.74 -8.89
CA ALA A 86 -7.94 -8.31 -10.01
C ALA A 86 -7.81 -9.26 -11.21
N LYS A 87 -6.60 -9.67 -11.52
CA LYS A 87 -6.33 -10.61 -12.60
C LYS A 87 -6.98 -11.97 -12.32
N ARG A 88 -6.84 -12.48 -11.10
CA ARG A 88 -7.42 -13.75 -10.70
C ARG A 88 -8.95 -13.72 -10.75
N ASP A 89 -9.56 -12.62 -10.29
CA ASP A 89 -11.00 -12.46 -10.32
C ASP A 89 -11.52 -12.38 -11.75
N LEU A 90 -10.80 -11.71 -12.63
CA LEU A 90 -11.16 -11.63 -14.05
C LEU A 90 -11.11 -13.01 -14.71
N GLU A 91 -10.06 -13.78 -14.48
CA GLU A 91 -9.93 -15.14 -15.01
C GLU A 91 -11.06 -16.04 -14.51
N ARG A 92 -11.44 -15.91 -13.24
CA ARG A 92 -12.53 -16.65 -12.63
C ARG A 92 -13.86 -16.31 -13.29
N GLU A 93 -14.12 -15.02 -13.50
CA GLU A 93 -15.33 -14.54 -14.15
C GLU A 93 -15.43 -15.06 -15.59
N ILE A 94 -14.34 -15.02 -16.34
CA ILE A 94 -14.31 -15.54 -17.71
C ILE A 94 -14.62 -17.04 -17.72
N ALA A 95 -14.03 -17.80 -16.80
CA ALA A 95 -14.26 -19.23 -16.69
C ALA A 95 -15.72 -19.54 -16.37
N GLU A 96 -16.36 -18.80 -15.45
CA GLU A 96 -17.74 -18.97 -15.11
C GLU A 96 -18.67 -18.67 -16.30
N GLN A 97 -18.41 -17.60 -17.04
CA GLN A 97 -19.18 -17.26 -18.23
C GLN A 97 -19.01 -18.30 -19.33
N THR A 98 -17.84 -18.85 -19.50
CA THR A 98 -17.58 -19.92 -20.48
C THR A 98 -18.37 -21.16 -20.14
N VAL A 99 -18.37 -21.58 -18.86
CA VAL A 99 -19.15 -22.72 -18.39
C VAL A 99 -20.63 -22.52 -18.63
N LEU A 100 -21.15 -21.31 -18.32
CA LEU A 100 -22.55 -20.97 -18.55
C LEU A 100 -22.93 -21.07 -20.03
N LYS A 101 -22.10 -20.57 -20.92
CA LYS A 101 -22.37 -20.65 -22.38
C LYS A 101 -22.40 -22.09 -22.87
N ILE A 102 -21.51 -22.93 -22.38
CA ILE A 102 -21.48 -24.36 -22.74
C ILE A 102 -22.73 -25.04 -22.21
N THR A 103 -23.12 -24.76 -20.97
CA THR A 103 -24.30 -25.34 -20.33
C THR A 103 -25.58 -24.96 -21.07
N VAL A 104 -25.72 -23.69 -21.46
CA VAL A 104 -26.89 -23.18 -22.16
C VAL A 104 -27.01 -23.79 -23.56
N ARG A 105 -25.91 -24.05 -24.24
CA ARG A 105 -25.91 -24.67 -25.56
C ARG A 105 -26.22 -26.17 -25.54
N SER A 106 -25.98 -26.79 -24.42
CA SER A 106 -26.33 -28.22 -24.24
C SER A 106 -27.83 -28.38 -23.98
#